data_d7853dfdb2a87416e8d2836f5d5ded1c
#
_entry.id   d7853dfdb2a87416e8d2836f5d5ded1c
#
_cell.length_a   1.000
_cell.length_b   1.000
_cell.length_c   1.000
_cell.angle_alpha   90.00
_cell.angle_beta   90.00
_cell.angle_gamma   90.00
#
_symmetry.space_group_name_H-M   'P 1'
#
loop_
_entity.id
_entity.type
_entity.pdbx_description
1 polymer ?
#
loop_
_entity_poly.entity_id
_entity_poly.type
_entity_poly.pdbx_seq_one_letter_code
_entity_poly.pdbx_strand_id
1 'polypeptide(L)'
;MQKTKIVKIQDLENVRYFKIRAMGVVEGLDMIDKIAGAAQDVMQGRKVSIKDFLPELIPLAAPMDAEGKKVTITDYTLDDALNEFENPIALLQLATEVLEFQQGFLEGYEVFRKLTKKAKDLSA
;
A
#
# COMPACT_ATOMS: atom_id res chain seq x y z
N MET A 1 -0.55 -17.51 -9.25
CA MET A 1 -0.41 -16.20 -8.60
C MET A 1 -1.22 -15.17 -9.35
N GLN A 2 -2.07 -14.42 -8.65
CA GLN A 2 -2.82 -13.34 -9.25
C GLN A 2 -1.91 -12.16 -9.52
N LYS A 3 -2.01 -11.58 -10.72
CA LYS A 3 -1.22 -10.39 -11.10
C LYS A 3 -1.86 -9.08 -10.66
N THR A 4 -3.16 -9.08 -10.45
CA THR A 4 -3.93 -7.90 -10.04
C THR A 4 -5.08 -8.30 -9.13
N LYS A 5 -5.55 -7.34 -8.35
CA LYS A 5 -6.70 -7.51 -7.47
C LYS A 5 -7.48 -6.21 -7.41
N ILE A 6 -8.80 -6.30 -7.48
CA ILE A 6 -9.66 -5.13 -7.32
C ILE A 6 -10.11 -5.06 -5.87
N VAL A 7 -9.92 -3.89 -5.25
CA VAL A 7 -10.33 -3.65 -3.86
C VAL A 7 -11.30 -2.48 -3.80
N LYS A 8 -12.17 -2.52 -2.79
CA LYS A 8 -13.16 -1.50 -2.52
C LYS A 8 -12.82 -0.83 -1.19
N ILE A 9 -12.64 0.48 -1.21
CA ILE A 9 -12.27 1.26 -0.03
C ILE A 9 -13.40 2.24 0.28
N GLN A 10 -13.88 2.23 1.52
CA GLN A 10 -14.87 3.18 1.99
C GLN A 10 -14.14 4.42 2.53
N ASP A 11 -14.31 5.56 1.85
CA ASP A 11 -13.72 6.84 2.20
C ASP A 11 -14.82 7.80 2.61
N LEU A 12 -15.18 7.78 3.90
CA LEU A 12 -16.36 8.45 4.46
C LEU A 12 -17.62 8.03 3.68
N GLU A 13 -18.29 8.95 3.00
CA GLU A 13 -19.49 8.66 2.22
C GLU A 13 -19.17 8.12 0.83
N ASN A 14 -17.92 8.23 0.39
CA ASN A 14 -17.51 7.82 -0.94
C ASN A 14 -17.00 6.40 -0.97
N VAL A 15 -17.37 5.65 -1.99
CA VAL A 15 -16.83 4.33 -2.27
C VAL A 15 -15.82 4.46 -3.39
N ARG A 16 -14.59 4.00 -3.14
CA ARG A 16 -13.52 4.08 -4.12
C ARG A 16 -13.04 2.67 -4.48
N TYR A 17 -12.79 2.46 -5.76
CA TYR A 17 -12.28 1.18 -6.26
C TYR A 17 -10.86 1.37 -6.78
N PHE A 18 -10.02 0.39 -6.50
CA PHE A 18 -8.63 0.40 -6.95
C PHE A 18 -8.26 -0.97 -7.50
N LYS A 19 -7.48 -0.96 -8.57
CA LYS A 19 -6.87 -2.17 -9.10
C LYS A 19 -5.43 -2.22 -8.64
N ILE A 20 -5.11 -3.18 -7.79
CA ILE A 20 -3.77 -3.34 -7.21
C ILE A 20 -2.98 -4.31 -8.09
N ARG A 21 -1.74 -3.97 -8.38
CA ARG A 21 -0.82 -4.82 -9.13
C ARG A 21 0.35 -5.26 -8.26
N ALA A 22 0.98 -6.36 -8.64
CA ALA A 22 2.22 -6.80 -8.03
C ALA A 22 3.37 -5.87 -8.43
N MET A 23 4.40 -5.79 -7.58
CA MET A 23 5.61 -5.04 -7.87
C MET A 23 6.34 -5.66 -9.06
N GLY A 24 6.89 -4.79 -9.92
CA GLY A 24 7.85 -5.21 -10.92
C GLY A 24 9.21 -5.51 -10.26
N VAL A 25 10.16 -6.01 -11.05
CA VAL A 25 11.48 -6.42 -10.51
C VAL A 25 12.22 -5.23 -9.90
N VAL A 26 12.26 -4.09 -10.58
CA VAL A 26 12.96 -2.90 -10.08
C VAL A 26 12.29 -2.36 -8.82
N GLU A 27 10.95 -2.25 -8.84
CA GLU A 27 10.19 -1.81 -7.68
C GLU A 27 10.42 -2.74 -6.48
N GLY A 28 10.47 -4.05 -6.73
CA GLY A 28 10.72 -5.04 -5.69
C GLY A 28 12.12 -4.91 -5.08
N LEU A 29 13.14 -4.68 -5.91
CA LEU A 29 14.50 -4.47 -5.43
C LEU A 29 14.60 -3.20 -4.59
N ASP A 30 13.96 -2.12 -5.02
CA ASP A 30 13.94 -0.86 -4.26
C ASP A 30 13.24 -1.06 -2.91
N MET A 31 12.15 -1.82 -2.89
CA MET A 31 11.44 -2.14 -1.66
C MET A 31 12.30 -2.97 -0.70
N ILE A 32 13.04 -3.95 -1.21
CA ILE A 32 13.96 -4.76 -0.40
C ILE A 32 15.01 -3.86 0.28
N ASP A 33 15.60 -2.94 -0.48
CA ASP A 33 16.57 -2.00 0.08
C ASP A 33 15.95 -1.14 1.18
N LYS A 34 14.74 -0.65 0.95
CA LYS A 34 14.04 0.17 1.93
C LYS A 34 13.68 -0.62 3.19
N ILE A 35 13.25 -1.86 3.04
CA ILE A 35 12.95 -2.75 4.17
C ILE A 35 14.22 -3.03 4.98
N ALA A 36 15.35 -3.27 4.31
CA ALA A 36 16.62 -3.48 4.98
C ALA A 36 17.03 -2.26 5.82
N GLY A 37 16.86 -1.06 5.25
CA GLY A 37 17.11 0.19 5.99
C GLY A 37 16.17 0.34 7.18
N ALA A 38 14.89 0.01 7.02
CA ALA A 38 13.91 0.06 8.10
C ALA A 38 14.24 -0.94 9.21
N ALA A 39 14.70 -2.15 8.86
CA ALA A 39 15.12 -3.14 9.84
C ALA A 39 16.30 -2.61 10.68
N GLN A 40 17.27 -1.96 10.05
CA GLN A 40 18.40 -1.35 10.74
C GLN A 40 17.93 -0.24 11.68
N ASP A 41 16.99 0.60 11.24
CA ASP A 41 16.39 1.66 12.07
C ASP A 41 15.73 1.09 13.32
N VAL A 42 14.98 0.00 13.18
CA VAL A 42 14.33 -0.67 14.30
C VAL A 42 15.37 -1.21 15.29
N MET A 43 16.46 -1.78 14.79
CA MET A 43 17.57 -2.28 15.64
C MET A 43 18.22 -1.15 16.43
N GLN A 44 18.20 0.08 15.91
CA GLN A 44 18.76 1.25 16.59
C GLN A 44 17.71 1.98 17.46
N GLY A 45 16.55 1.40 17.65
CA GLY A 45 15.49 1.97 18.48
C GLY A 45 14.64 3.02 17.79
N ARG A 46 14.78 3.21 16.48
CA ARG A 46 13.98 4.14 15.71
C ARG A 46 12.64 3.53 15.37
N LYS A 47 11.60 4.36 15.24
CA LYS A 47 10.27 3.93 14.86
C LYS A 47 10.15 3.87 13.34
N VAL A 48 9.52 2.80 12.85
CA VAL A 48 9.16 2.65 11.44
C VAL A 48 7.65 2.48 11.35
N SER A 49 7.01 3.17 10.42
CA SER A 49 5.57 3.11 10.25
C SER A 49 5.21 2.85 8.78
N ILE A 50 3.97 2.42 8.54
CA ILE A 50 3.45 2.24 7.18
C ILE A 50 3.49 3.54 6.39
N LYS A 51 3.37 4.69 7.05
CA LYS A 51 3.45 6.00 6.42
C LYS A 51 4.75 6.17 5.62
N ASP A 52 5.84 5.61 6.11
CA ASP A 52 7.15 5.71 5.46
C ASP A 52 7.19 4.97 4.12
N PHE A 53 6.27 4.03 3.90
CA PHE A 53 6.19 3.22 2.69
C PHE A 53 5.10 3.67 1.73
N LEU A 54 4.27 4.65 2.09
CA LEU A 54 3.20 5.13 1.23
C LEU A 54 3.68 5.56 -0.16
N PRO A 55 4.82 6.28 -0.30
CA PRO A 55 5.28 6.67 -1.63
C PRO A 55 5.53 5.50 -2.58
N GLU A 56 5.91 4.34 -2.05
CA GLU A 56 6.16 3.13 -2.83
C GLU A 56 4.91 2.28 -3.02
N LEU A 57 3.97 2.33 -2.08
CA LEU A 57 2.78 1.49 -2.11
C LEU A 57 1.66 2.07 -2.98
N ILE A 58 1.40 3.36 -2.84
CA ILE A 58 0.27 3.99 -3.53
C ILE A 58 0.34 3.86 -5.05
N PRO A 59 1.53 4.00 -5.69
CA PRO A 59 1.61 3.84 -7.15
C PRO A 59 1.26 2.42 -7.66
N LEU A 60 1.19 1.44 -6.77
CA LEU A 60 0.77 0.08 -7.13
C LEU A 60 -0.75 -0.06 -7.23
N ALA A 61 -1.49 0.96 -6.84
CA ALA A 61 -2.96 0.99 -6.91
C ALA A 61 -3.40 1.97 -7.99
N ALA A 62 -4.23 1.52 -8.93
CA ALA A 62 -4.79 2.37 -9.97
C ALA A 62 -6.26 2.64 -9.65
N PRO A 63 -6.69 3.92 -9.56
CA PRO A 63 -8.09 4.24 -9.31
C PRO A 63 -8.98 3.75 -10.45
N MET A 64 -10.15 3.24 -10.09
CA MET A 64 -11.15 2.77 -11.03
C MET A 64 -12.39 3.65 -10.96
N ASP A 65 -13.30 3.48 -11.93
CA ASP A 65 -14.56 4.20 -11.92
C ASP A 65 -15.46 3.75 -10.74
N ALA A 66 -16.57 4.45 -10.54
CA ALA A 66 -17.46 4.19 -9.41
C ALA A 66 -18.05 2.77 -9.41
N GLU A 67 -17.99 2.07 -10.54
CA GLU A 67 -18.50 0.71 -10.68
C GLU A 67 -17.40 -0.35 -10.57
N GLY A 68 -16.14 0.08 -10.44
CA GLY A 68 -15.00 -0.82 -10.34
C GLY A 68 -14.71 -1.58 -11.64
N LYS A 69 -15.09 -1.02 -12.80
CA LYS A 69 -14.94 -1.70 -14.09
C LYS A 69 -13.80 -1.19 -14.94
N LYS A 70 -13.45 0.08 -14.82
CA LYS A 70 -12.47 0.72 -15.70
C LYS A 70 -11.46 1.53 -14.89
N VAL A 71 -10.17 1.32 -15.17
CA VAL A 71 -9.10 2.14 -14.59
C VAL A 71 -9.19 3.56 -15.15
N THR A 72 -9.24 4.56 -14.27
CA THR A 72 -9.37 5.96 -14.65
C THR A 72 -8.05 6.69 -14.69
N ILE A 73 -7.09 6.29 -13.85
CA ILE A 73 -5.75 6.89 -13.78
C ILE A 73 -4.75 5.75 -13.65
N THR A 74 -3.70 5.74 -14.49
CA THR A 74 -2.67 4.70 -14.45
C THR A 74 -1.43 5.09 -13.64
N ASP A 75 -1.14 6.40 -13.52
CA ASP A 75 0.01 6.92 -12.79
C ASP A 75 -0.48 7.63 -11.51
N TYR A 76 -0.97 6.84 -10.58
CA TYR A 76 -1.48 7.36 -9.32
C TYR A 76 -0.32 7.54 -8.33
N THR A 77 -0.15 8.75 -7.83
CA THR A 77 0.93 9.07 -6.90
C THR A 77 0.39 9.30 -5.49
N LEU A 78 1.29 9.30 -4.49
CA LEU A 78 0.90 9.64 -3.13
C LEU A 78 0.27 11.03 -3.06
N ASP A 79 0.81 12.01 -3.81
CA ASP A 79 0.23 13.36 -3.83
C ASP A 79 -1.20 13.36 -4.35
N ASP A 80 -1.49 12.56 -5.39
CA ASP A 80 -2.84 12.41 -5.90
C ASP A 80 -3.78 11.85 -4.82
N ALA A 81 -3.33 10.83 -4.11
CA ALA A 81 -4.10 10.21 -3.03
C ALA A 81 -4.35 11.18 -1.87
N LEU A 82 -3.33 11.95 -1.48
CA LEU A 82 -3.45 12.91 -0.40
C LEU A 82 -4.44 14.02 -0.74
N ASN A 83 -4.55 14.39 -2.01
CA ASN A 83 -5.51 15.39 -2.45
C ASN A 83 -6.93 14.83 -2.63
N GLU A 84 -7.07 13.54 -2.86
CA GLU A 84 -8.34 12.90 -3.19
C GLU A 84 -9.03 12.28 -1.99
N PHE A 85 -8.29 11.62 -1.10
CA PHE A 85 -8.85 10.95 0.07
C PHE A 85 -9.29 11.96 1.12
N GLU A 86 -10.45 11.72 1.73
CA GLU A 86 -10.99 12.56 2.80
C GLU A 86 -10.69 11.97 4.19
N ASN A 87 -10.58 10.63 4.27
CA ASN A 87 -10.36 9.92 5.53
C ASN A 87 -8.97 9.28 5.55
N PRO A 88 -8.09 9.68 6.51
CA PRO A 88 -6.76 9.05 6.63
C PRO A 88 -6.82 7.53 6.81
N ILE A 89 -7.83 7.03 7.51
CA ILE A 89 -8.00 5.60 7.74
C ILE A 89 -8.27 4.87 6.42
N ALA A 90 -9.03 5.47 5.51
CA ALA A 90 -9.28 4.89 4.19
C ALA A 90 -7.99 4.75 3.39
N LEU A 91 -7.11 5.75 3.46
CA LEU A 91 -5.81 5.69 2.79
C LEU A 91 -4.94 4.57 3.38
N LEU A 92 -4.96 4.40 4.71
CA LEU A 92 -4.25 3.30 5.37
C LEU A 92 -4.83 1.95 4.98
N GLN A 93 -6.15 1.85 4.81
CA GLN A 93 -6.77 0.62 4.32
C GLN A 93 -6.28 0.26 2.92
N LEU A 94 -6.19 1.25 2.02
CA LEU A 94 -5.64 1.02 0.69
C LEU A 94 -4.20 0.53 0.76
N ALA A 95 -3.36 1.20 1.56
CA ALA A 95 -1.97 0.80 1.72
C ALA A 95 -1.86 -0.62 2.28
N THR A 96 -2.71 -0.98 3.24
CA THR A 96 -2.76 -2.32 3.82
C THR A 96 -3.11 -3.37 2.76
N GLU A 97 -4.10 -3.10 1.92
CA GLU A 97 -4.48 -4.00 0.83
C GLU A 97 -3.33 -4.20 -0.16
N VAL A 98 -2.61 -3.12 -0.48
CA VAL A 98 -1.45 -3.20 -1.36
C VAL A 98 -0.35 -4.06 -0.73
N LEU A 99 -0.04 -3.84 0.56
CA LEU A 99 0.94 -4.64 1.29
C LEU A 99 0.58 -6.12 1.30
N GLU A 100 -0.66 -6.44 1.63
CA GLU A 100 -1.13 -7.82 1.68
C GLU A 100 -1.01 -8.50 0.32
N PHE A 101 -1.28 -7.77 -0.75
CA PHE A 101 -1.17 -8.32 -2.09
C PHE A 101 0.28 -8.67 -2.45
N GLN A 102 1.27 -7.96 -1.87
CA GLN A 102 2.69 -8.24 -2.08
C GLN A 102 3.24 -9.28 -1.12
N GLN A 103 2.42 -9.82 -0.23
CA GLN A 103 2.86 -10.63 0.90
C GLN A 103 3.69 -11.85 0.49
N GLY A 104 3.30 -12.55 -0.58
CA GLY A 104 4.04 -13.71 -1.06
C GLY A 104 5.49 -13.41 -1.42
N PHE A 105 5.76 -12.16 -1.83
CA PHE A 105 7.09 -11.71 -2.19
C PHE A 105 7.90 -11.27 -0.95
N LEU A 106 7.23 -10.62 0.01
CA LEU A 106 7.89 -9.95 1.13
C LEU A 106 7.74 -10.67 2.48
N GLU A 107 7.04 -11.81 2.53
CA GLU A 107 6.69 -12.44 3.80
C GLU A 107 7.89 -12.89 4.63
N GLY A 108 9.05 -13.11 4.02
CA GLY A 108 10.27 -13.48 4.72
C GLY A 108 10.86 -12.38 5.59
N TYR A 109 10.40 -11.16 5.43
CA TYR A 109 10.96 -10.00 6.14
C TYR A 109 10.13 -9.66 7.37
N GLU A 110 10.74 -9.73 8.56
CA GLU A 110 10.06 -9.48 9.82
C GLU A 110 9.50 -8.05 9.91
N VAL A 111 10.26 -7.05 9.43
CA VAL A 111 9.80 -5.65 9.41
C VAL A 111 8.52 -5.51 8.61
N PHE A 112 8.47 -6.16 7.44
CA PHE A 112 7.27 -6.14 6.60
C PHE A 112 6.07 -6.73 7.33
N ARG A 113 6.23 -7.87 7.99
CA ARG A 113 5.16 -8.50 8.77
C ARG A 113 4.66 -7.60 9.89
N LYS A 114 5.58 -6.93 10.59
CA LYS A 114 5.22 -5.99 11.67
C LYS A 114 4.47 -4.78 11.12
N LEU A 115 4.89 -4.24 9.98
CA LEU A 115 4.20 -3.12 9.34
C LEU A 115 2.80 -3.49 8.89
N THR A 116 2.64 -4.67 8.29
CA THR A 116 1.33 -5.17 7.85
C THR A 116 0.39 -5.31 9.04
N LYS A 117 0.85 -5.90 10.14
CA LYS A 117 0.04 -6.05 11.35
C LYS A 117 -0.38 -4.71 11.91
N LYS A 118 0.55 -3.76 12.01
CA LYS A 118 0.27 -2.43 12.54
C LYS A 118 -0.75 -1.69 11.67
N ALA A 119 -0.63 -1.80 10.35
CA ALA A 119 -1.58 -1.18 9.42
C ALA A 119 -2.97 -1.76 9.57
N LYS A 120 -3.10 -3.09 9.73
CA LYS A 120 -4.37 -3.74 9.97
C LYS A 120 -5.01 -3.28 11.28
N ASP A 121 -4.22 -3.16 12.35
CA ASP A 121 -4.71 -2.72 13.64
C ASP A 121 -5.25 -1.28 13.57
N LEU A 122 -4.60 -0.42 12.78
CA LEU A 122 -5.03 0.97 12.61
C LEU A 122 -6.27 1.10 11.72
N SER A 123 -6.44 0.21 10.75
CA SER A 123 -7.54 0.27 9.78
C SER A 123 -8.75 -0.58 10.18
N ALA A 124 -8.63 -1.36 11.22
CA ALA A 124 -9.71 -2.24 11.69
C ALA A 124 -10.86 -1.47 12.35
#